data_8927f354616e498bd17449e9755432ee
#
_entry.id   8927f354616e498bd17449e9755432ee
#
_cell.length_a   1.000
_cell.length_b   1.000
_cell.length_c   1.000
_cell.angle_alpha   90.00
_cell.angle_beta   90.00
_cell.angle_gamma   90.00
#
_symmetry.space_group_name_H-M   'P 1'
#
loop_
_entity.id
_entity.type
_entity.pdbx_description
1 polymer ?
#
loop_
_entity_poly.entity_id
_entity_poly.type
_entity_poly.pdbx_seq_one_letter_code
_entity_poly.pdbx_strand_id
1 'polypeptide(L)'
;YDVTPGVPSFAAAAAALGAELTLPGVAQSVVLTRTSGRATSMPAGENLAAFAATGATLAIHLSVHVLDQVIADLTPHYGADCPMAVVWRASWPDQRIVRATLATLQTSIGAEMERTALILVGRALAAEGFEESRLYAGDYDRRYRPVGTAPRFPEAT
;
A
#
# COMPACT_ATOMS: atom_id res chain seq x y z
N TYR A 1 27.77 13.14 10.86
CA TYR A 1 26.79 12.08 10.63
C TYR A 1 26.82 11.62 9.17
N ASP A 2 26.47 10.37 8.94
CA ASP A 2 26.31 9.80 7.61
C ASP A 2 24.82 9.50 7.33
N VAL A 3 24.44 9.51 6.08
CA VAL A 3 23.09 9.15 5.65
C VAL A 3 23.16 7.88 4.82
N THR A 4 22.61 6.81 5.35
CA THR A 4 22.54 5.52 4.65
C THR A 4 21.13 5.33 4.09
N PRO A 5 20.97 5.01 2.78
CA PRO A 5 19.68 4.64 2.22
C PRO A 5 19.09 3.41 2.91
N GLY A 6 17.79 3.43 3.15
CA GLY A 6 17.09 2.31 3.79
C GLY A 6 15.80 1.94 3.08
N VAL A 7 15.24 0.78 3.44
CA VAL A 7 13.93 0.35 2.95
C VAL A 7 12.84 1.03 3.79
N PRO A 8 11.98 1.85 3.20
CA PRO A 8 10.90 2.49 3.93
C PRO A 8 9.81 1.47 4.31
N SER A 9 9.06 1.77 5.37
CA SER A 9 8.07 0.83 5.92
C SER A 9 6.98 0.41 4.93
N PHE A 10 6.56 1.29 4.02
CA PHE A 10 5.56 0.93 3.01
C PHE A 10 6.10 -0.11 2.00
N ALA A 11 7.37 -0.02 1.63
CA ALA A 11 7.99 -1.01 0.75
C ALA A 11 8.20 -2.35 1.46
N ALA A 12 8.63 -2.33 2.73
CA ALA A 12 8.72 -3.53 3.56
C ALA A 12 7.33 -4.19 3.75
N ALA A 13 6.28 -3.39 3.95
CA ALA A 13 4.91 -3.89 4.07
C ALA A 13 4.40 -4.49 2.75
N ALA A 14 4.68 -3.85 1.60
CA ALA A 14 4.33 -4.39 0.28
C ALA A 14 5.01 -5.74 0.03
N ALA A 15 6.30 -5.86 0.35
CA ALA A 15 7.05 -7.10 0.25
C ALA A 15 6.47 -8.20 1.17
N ALA A 16 6.13 -7.86 2.42
CA ALA A 16 5.51 -8.78 3.36
C ALA A 16 4.12 -9.24 2.91
N LEU A 17 3.37 -8.37 2.22
CA LEU A 17 2.09 -8.70 1.61
C LEU A 17 2.24 -9.54 0.33
N GLY A 18 3.40 -9.53 -0.32
CA GLY A 18 3.55 -10.07 -1.67
C GLY A 18 2.66 -9.36 -2.69
N ALA A 19 2.43 -8.05 -2.51
CA ALA A 19 1.50 -7.27 -3.32
C ALA A 19 2.19 -6.02 -3.89
N GLU A 20 1.87 -5.70 -5.13
CA GLU A 20 2.19 -4.40 -5.70
C GLU A 20 1.26 -3.33 -5.15
N LEU A 21 1.78 -2.12 -4.97
CA LEU A 21 0.99 -0.98 -4.52
C LEU A 21 0.39 -0.18 -5.69
N THR A 22 0.84 -0.45 -6.90
CA THR A 22 0.34 0.16 -8.14
C THR A 22 0.08 -0.91 -9.18
N LEU A 23 -1.09 -0.86 -9.81
CA LEU A 23 -1.45 -1.78 -10.89
C LEU A 23 -2.04 -1.01 -12.07
N PRO A 24 -1.69 -1.36 -13.32
CA PRO A 24 -2.28 -0.77 -14.51
C PRO A 24 -3.80 -0.90 -14.50
N GLY A 25 -4.50 0.19 -14.87
CA GLY A 25 -5.96 0.20 -14.91
C GLY A 25 -6.67 0.21 -13.56
N VAL A 26 -5.97 0.02 -12.44
CA VAL A 26 -6.53 -0.03 -11.08
C VAL A 26 -6.12 1.19 -10.27
N ALA A 27 -4.84 1.35 -9.98
CA ALA A 27 -4.27 2.52 -9.31
C ALA A 27 -2.78 2.63 -9.67
N GLN A 28 -2.31 3.81 -10.07
CA GLN A 28 -0.92 4.03 -10.44
C GLN A 28 -0.22 5.07 -9.56
N SER A 29 -0.82 5.39 -8.44
CA SER A 29 -0.26 6.33 -7.46
C SER A 29 -0.31 5.75 -6.08
N VAL A 30 0.72 6.04 -5.28
CA VAL A 30 0.77 5.71 -3.85
C VAL A 30 0.91 7.01 -3.08
N VAL A 31 0.00 7.26 -2.14
CA VAL A 31 0.07 8.40 -1.25
C VAL A 31 0.59 7.96 0.11
N LEU A 32 1.71 8.50 0.52
CA LEU A 32 2.27 8.32 1.86
C LEU A 32 1.74 9.42 2.75
N THR A 33 0.92 9.07 3.72
CA THR A 33 0.24 10.07 4.58
C THR A 33 0.07 9.56 6.01
N ARG A 34 -0.59 10.37 6.84
CA ARG A 34 -1.02 10.06 8.20
C ARG A 34 -2.33 10.80 8.51
N THR A 35 -2.93 10.51 9.63
CA THR A 35 -4.01 11.35 10.18
C THR A 35 -3.46 12.53 10.97
N SER A 36 -4.29 13.55 11.19
CA SER A 36 -3.97 14.62 12.13
C SER A 36 -3.77 14.04 13.54
N GLY A 37 -2.65 14.38 14.16
CA GLY A 37 -2.37 13.99 15.54
C GLY A 37 -2.57 15.16 16.51
N ARG A 38 -2.61 14.85 17.81
CA ARG A 38 -2.72 15.89 18.86
C ARG A 38 -1.53 16.88 18.86
N ALA A 39 -0.33 16.38 18.53
CA ALA A 39 0.88 17.21 18.53
C ALA A 39 1.05 18.03 17.24
N THR A 40 0.56 17.53 16.12
CA THR A 40 0.75 18.17 14.81
C THR A 40 -0.46 17.88 13.92
N SER A 41 -1.15 18.93 13.50
CA SER A 41 -2.23 18.82 12.51
C SER A 41 -1.67 18.56 11.11
N MET A 42 -2.51 18.04 10.24
CA MET A 42 -2.24 18.01 8.79
C MET A 42 -2.64 19.36 8.16
N PRO A 43 -2.00 19.77 7.06
CA PRO A 43 -2.50 20.88 6.24
C PRO A 43 -3.96 20.67 5.81
N ALA A 44 -4.73 21.73 5.65
CA ALA A 44 -6.17 21.64 5.39
C ALA A 44 -6.54 20.82 4.15
N GLY A 45 -5.70 20.82 3.11
CA GLY A 45 -5.90 20.05 1.88
C GLY A 45 -5.37 18.60 1.94
N GLU A 46 -4.66 18.22 3.00
CA GLU A 46 -4.00 16.91 3.11
C GLU A 46 -4.74 16.00 4.10
N ASN A 47 -6.03 15.84 3.92
CA ASN A 47 -6.84 14.90 4.70
C ASN A 47 -7.10 13.59 3.94
N LEU A 48 -7.48 12.54 4.67
CA LEU A 48 -7.70 11.22 4.08
C LEU A 48 -8.79 11.21 3.01
N ALA A 49 -9.87 11.97 3.19
CA ALA A 49 -10.95 12.05 2.21
C ALA A 49 -10.49 12.68 0.89
N ALA A 50 -9.65 13.73 0.95
CA ALA A 50 -9.08 14.35 -0.26
C ALA A 50 -8.19 13.38 -1.04
N PHE A 51 -7.34 12.62 -0.36
CA PHE A 51 -6.51 11.60 -1.00
C PHE A 51 -7.34 10.42 -1.50
N ALA A 52 -8.33 9.98 -0.74
CA ALA A 52 -9.21 8.89 -1.12
C ALA A 52 -10.04 9.19 -2.39
N ALA A 53 -10.42 10.45 -2.60
CA ALA A 53 -11.13 10.89 -3.81
C ALA A 53 -10.33 10.66 -5.10
N THR A 54 -9.01 10.48 -5.02
CA THR A 54 -8.16 10.18 -6.17
C THR A 54 -8.20 8.70 -6.59
N GLY A 55 -8.66 7.79 -5.72
CA GLY A 55 -8.61 6.35 -5.93
C GLY A 55 -7.20 5.73 -5.82
N ALA A 56 -6.20 6.50 -5.39
CA ALA A 56 -4.83 6.04 -5.22
C ALA A 56 -4.70 5.00 -4.10
N THR A 57 -3.65 4.18 -4.12
CA THR A 57 -3.30 3.37 -2.95
C THR A 57 -2.77 4.26 -1.85
N LEU A 58 -3.31 4.12 -0.63
CA LEU A 58 -2.86 4.90 0.52
C LEU A 58 -1.99 4.05 1.45
N ALA A 59 -0.85 4.58 1.86
CA ALA A 59 -0.02 4.06 2.94
C ALA A 59 -0.09 5.04 4.12
N ILE A 60 -0.89 4.68 5.14
CA ILE A 60 -1.26 5.56 6.23
C ILE A 60 -0.45 5.21 7.46
N HIS A 61 0.45 6.12 7.83
CA HIS A 61 1.35 5.98 8.95
C HIS A 61 0.71 6.48 10.25
N LEU A 62 1.17 5.96 11.39
CA LEU A 62 0.88 6.48 12.74
C LEU A 62 -0.62 6.63 13.06
N SER A 63 -1.50 5.83 12.45
CA SER A 63 -2.94 6.08 12.47
C SER A 63 -3.79 4.88 12.94
N VAL A 64 -3.17 3.79 13.36
CA VAL A 64 -3.93 2.59 13.82
C VAL A 64 -4.76 2.91 15.08
N HIS A 65 -4.26 3.78 15.95
CA HIS A 65 -4.98 4.19 17.17
C HIS A 65 -6.25 5.03 16.92
N VAL A 66 -6.47 5.46 15.69
CA VAL A 66 -7.68 6.19 15.22
C VAL A 66 -8.34 5.48 14.05
N LEU A 67 -8.30 4.17 14.03
CA LEU A 67 -8.76 3.34 12.93
C LEU A 67 -10.23 3.61 12.56
N ASP A 68 -11.08 3.87 13.55
CA ASP A 68 -12.50 4.18 13.32
C ASP A 68 -12.66 5.43 12.45
N GLN A 69 -11.87 6.47 12.73
CA GLN A 69 -11.85 7.69 11.93
C GLN A 69 -11.30 7.42 10.52
N VAL A 70 -10.24 6.62 10.41
CA VAL A 70 -9.67 6.22 9.10
C VAL A 70 -10.73 5.52 8.26
N ILE A 71 -11.46 4.57 8.83
CA ILE A 71 -12.53 3.84 8.12
C ILE A 71 -13.67 4.80 7.72
N ALA A 72 -14.10 5.68 8.62
CA ALA A 72 -15.16 6.65 8.35
C ALA A 72 -14.80 7.61 7.22
N ASP A 73 -13.56 8.11 7.19
CA ASP A 73 -13.08 9.04 6.15
C ASP A 73 -12.93 8.36 4.79
N LEU A 74 -12.56 7.07 4.75
CA LEU A 74 -12.25 6.37 3.52
C LEU A 74 -13.46 5.68 2.87
N THR A 75 -14.40 5.17 3.68
CA THR A 75 -15.54 4.39 3.17
C THR A 75 -16.39 5.10 2.12
N PRO A 76 -16.68 6.43 2.22
CA PRO A 76 -17.44 7.13 1.20
C PRO A 76 -16.80 7.15 -0.19
N HIS A 77 -15.49 7.00 -0.28
CA HIS A 77 -14.71 7.08 -1.52
C HIS A 77 -14.36 5.70 -2.09
N TYR A 78 -13.90 4.79 -1.24
CA TYR A 78 -13.46 3.46 -1.66
C TYR A 78 -14.55 2.41 -1.64
N GLY A 79 -15.61 2.60 -0.83
CA GLY A 79 -16.61 1.57 -0.53
C GLY A 79 -16.16 0.64 0.59
N ALA A 80 -17.13 0.06 1.29
CA ALA A 80 -16.92 -0.81 2.45
C ALA A 80 -16.13 -2.11 2.12
N ASP A 81 -16.21 -2.57 0.88
CA ASP A 81 -15.56 -3.75 0.34
C ASP A 81 -14.11 -3.51 -0.09
N CYS A 82 -13.62 -2.25 -0.05
CA CYS A 82 -12.25 -1.94 -0.47
C CYS A 82 -11.23 -2.73 0.34
N PRO A 83 -10.28 -3.41 -0.33
CA PRO A 83 -9.22 -4.12 0.34
C PRO A 83 -8.34 -3.19 1.15
N MET A 84 -8.00 -3.65 2.34
CA MET A 84 -6.98 -3.02 3.17
C MET A 84 -6.16 -4.05 3.94
N ALA A 85 -4.99 -3.64 4.36
CA ALA A 85 -4.13 -4.47 5.18
C ALA A 85 -3.46 -3.62 6.27
N VAL A 86 -3.24 -4.25 7.43
CA VAL A 86 -2.36 -3.72 8.46
C VAL A 86 -1.15 -4.62 8.57
N VAL A 87 0.03 -4.05 8.38
CA VAL A 87 1.30 -4.75 8.58
C VAL A 87 1.94 -4.20 9.85
N TRP A 88 1.98 -5.03 10.85
CA TRP A 88 2.57 -4.74 12.15
C TRP A 88 3.98 -5.30 12.22
N ARG A 89 4.94 -4.46 12.65
CA ARG A 89 6.34 -4.81 12.81
C ARG A 89 6.93 -5.48 11.57
N ALA A 90 6.73 -4.88 10.39
CA ALA A 90 7.29 -5.37 9.14
C ALA A 90 8.79 -5.62 9.28
N SER A 91 9.28 -6.75 8.80
CA SER A 91 10.66 -7.23 8.90
C SER A 91 11.14 -7.69 10.30
N TRP A 92 10.31 -7.66 11.31
CA TRP A 92 10.65 -8.19 12.64
C TRP A 92 10.29 -9.68 12.72
N PRO A 93 10.93 -10.46 13.64
CA PRO A 93 10.64 -11.89 13.80
C PRO A 93 9.18 -12.21 14.16
N ASP A 94 8.49 -11.28 14.82
CA ASP A 94 7.10 -11.37 15.25
C ASP A 94 6.14 -10.56 14.36
N GLN A 95 6.55 -10.26 13.13
CA GLN A 95 5.70 -9.59 12.13
C GLN A 95 4.32 -10.24 12.02
N ARG A 96 3.28 -9.41 11.97
CA ARG A 96 1.91 -9.86 11.69
C ARG A 96 1.28 -9.06 10.57
N ILE A 97 0.43 -9.74 9.81
CA ILE A 97 -0.32 -9.16 8.69
C ILE A 97 -1.80 -9.45 8.92
N VAL A 98 -2.61 -8.41 8.92
CA VAL A 98 -4.07 -8.52 8.91
C VAL A 98 -4.56 -8.03 7.55
N ARG A 99 -5.21 -8.90 6.79
CA ARG A 99 -5.90 -8.58 5.54
C ARG A 99 -7.39 -8.53 5.81
N ALA A 100 -8.03 -7.47 5.36
CA ALA A 100 -9.44 -7.23 5.58
C ALA A 100 -10.02 -6.30 4.50
N THR A 101 -11.25 -5.88 4.70
CA THR A 101 -11.86 -4.75 3.98
C THR A 101 -12.07 -3.59 4.94
N LEU A 102 -12.45 -2.43 4.42
CA LEU A 102 -12.83 -1.29 5.26
C LEU A 102 -13.95 -1.66 6.26
N ALA A 103 -14.87 -2.55 5.86
CA ALA A 103 -15.95 -3.00 6.75
C ALA A 103 -15.50 -3.96 7.87
N THR A 104 -14.43 -4.73 7.66
CA THR A 104 -14.10 -5.85 8.56
C THR A 104 -12.81 -5.65 9.35
N LEU A 105 -12.00 -4.66 9.02
CA LEU A 105 -10.68 -4.50 9.63
C LEU A 105 -10.74 -4.28 11.14
N GLN A 106 -11.69 -3.47 11.61
CA GLN A 106 -11.80 -3.11 13.02
C GLN A 106 -11.93 -4.33 13.94
N THR A 107 -12.67 -5.35 13.50
CA THR A 107 -12.84 -6.59 14.26
C THR A 107 -11.68 -7.57 14.14
N SER A 108 -10.76 -7.29 13.23
CA SER A 108 -9.63 -8.17 12.91
C SER A 108 -8.31 -7.73 13.53
N ILE A 109 -8.24 -6.52 14.09
CA ILE A 109 -7.02 -5.96 14.71
C ILE A 109 -7.00 -6.19 16.21
N GLY A 110 -5.87 -6.70 16.70
CA GLY A 110 -5.59 -6.78 18.14
C GLY A 110 -5.08 -5.45 18.71
N ALA A 111 -5.36 -5.20 19.99
CA ALA A 111 -4.93 -3.97 20.69
C ALA A 111 -3.40 -3.79 20.71
N GLU A 112 -2.64 -4.88 20.61
CA GLU A 112 -1.18 -4.86 20.56
C GLU A 112 -0.63 -4.19 19.29
N MET A 113 -1.43 -4.09 18.23
CA MET A 113 -1.01 -3.52 16.94
C MET A 113 -1.11 -2.00 16.87
N GLU A 114 -1.44 -1.31 17.96
CA GLU A 114 -1.62 0.15 18.00
C GLU A 114 -0.37 0.94 17.54
N ARG A 115 0.81 0.36 17.75
CA ARG A 115 2.10 1.00 17.41
C ARG A 115 2.92 0.13 16.45
N THR A 116 3.84 0.77 15.72
CA THR A 116 4.76 0.10 14.79
C THR A 116 4.00 -0.65 13.69
N ALA A 117 2.87 -0.10 13.26
CA ALA A 117 2.03 -0.66 12.22
C ALA A 117 1.79 0.35 11.10
N LEU A 118 1.61 -0.17 9.90
CA LEU A 118 1.26 0.58 8.70
C LEU A 118 -0.08 0.08 8.18
N ILE A 119 -0.98 1.01 7.87
CA ILE A 119 -2.24 0.72 7.18
C ILE A 119 -2.03 0.93 5.68
N LEU A 120 -2.38 -0.07 4.88
CA LEU A 120 -2.44 0.03 3.42
C LEU A 120 -3.90 -0.10 2.99
N VAL A 121 -4.35 0.77 2.09
CA VAL A 121 -5.72 0.78 1.56
C VAL A 121 -5.69 1.01 0.07
N GLY A 122 -6.45 0.23 -0.69
CA GLY A 122 -6.60 0.45 -2.12
C GLY A 122 -6.94 -0.82 -2.88
N ARG A 123 -7.60 -0.65 -4.02
CA ARG A 123 -8.03 -1.76 -4.89
C ARG A 123 -6.85 -2.61 -5.39
N ALA A 124 -5.64 -2.02 -5.53
CA ALA A 124 -4.45 -2.73 -5.95
C ALA A 124 -4.03 -3.88 -5.00
N LEU A 125 -4.44 -3.82 -3.71
CA LEU A 125 -4.02 -4.83 -2.71
C LEU A 125 -4.65 -6.22 -2.89
N ALA A 126 -5.73 -6.32 -3.65
CA ALA A 126 -6.45 -7.57 -3.89
C ALA A 126 -7.02 -7.65 -5.31
N ALA A 127 -6.43 -6.94 -6.26
CA ALA A 127 -6.86 -7.01 -7.65
C ALA A 127 -6.44 -8.37 -8.26
N GLU A 128 -7.42 -9.05 -8.83
CA GLU A 128 -7.23 -10.26 -9.63
C GLU A 128 -7.60 -9.96 -11.08
N GLY A 129 -6.94 -10.61 -12.03
CA GLY A 129 -7.25 -10.46 -13.45
C GLY A 129 -6.96 -9.06 -14.04
N PHE A 130 -6.03 -8.32 -13.44
CA PHE A 130 -5.59 -7.03 -13.96
C PHE A 130 -4.74 -7.19 -15.22
N GLU A 131 -4.71 -6.17 -16.07
CA GLU A 131 -3.83 -6.15 -17.22
C GLU A 131 -2.38 -6.06 -16.78
N GLU A 132 -1.54 -6.98 -17.29
CA GLU A 132 -0.11 -6.88 -17.10
C GLU A 132 0.42 -5.60 -17.75
N SER A 133 1.43 -4.99 -17.14
CA SER A 133 2.11 -3.86 -17.74
C SER A 133 2.67 -4.26 -19.09
N ARG A 134 2.25 -3.58 -20.15
CA ARG A 134 2.79 -3.81 -21.51
C ARG A 134 4.32 -3.68 -21.58
N LEU A 135 4.91 -3.00 -20.60
CA LEU A 135 6.37 -2.88 -20.49
C LEU A 135 7.05 -4.25 -20.32
N TYR A 136 6.35 -5.24 -19.78
CA TYR A 136 6.85 -6.61 -19.58
C TYR A 136 6.33 -7.60 -20.62
N ALA A 137 5.40 -7.20 -21.48
CA ALA A 137 4.87 -8.05 -22.53
C ALA A 137 6.00 -8.46 -23.51
N GLY A 138 5.98 -9.75 -23.91
CA GLY A 138 7.01 -10.30 -24.80
C GLY A 138 7.03 -9.69 -26.20
N ASP A 139 5.88 -9.14 -26.63
CA ASP A 139 5.67 -8.48 -27.93
C ASP A 139 5.94 -6.96 -27.90
N TYR A 140 6.27 -6.39 -26.72
CA TYR A 140 6.56 -4.96 -26.60
C TYR A 140 8.00 -4.66 -26.98
N ASP A 141 8.17 -3.88 -28.05
CA ASP A 141 9.50 -3.46 -28.53
C ASP A 141 10.07 -2.37 -27.59
N ARG A 142 11.13 -2.73 -26.87
CA ARG A 142 11.79 -1.85 -25.91
C ARG A 142 13.03 -1.25 -26.53
N ARG A 143 13.26 0.05 -26.37
CA ARG A 143 14.43 0.77 -26.87
C ARG A 143 15.76 0.08 -26.55
N TYR A 144 15.89 -0.52 -25.38
CA TYR A 144 17.13 -1.16 -24.90
C TYR A 144 17.04 -2.70 -24.87
N ARG A 145 15.92 -3.28 -25.24
CA ARG A 145 15.67 -4.72 -25.31
C ARG A 145 14.62 -5.00 -26.39
N PRO A 146 15.03 -5.01 -27.66
CA PRO A 146 14.13 -5.32 -28.78
C PRO A 146 13.48 -6.70 -28.63
N VAL A 147 12.32 -6.87 -29.26
CA VAL A 147 11.62 -8.17 -29.32
C VAL A 147 12.55 -9.25 -29.85
N GLY A 148 12.54 -10.42 -29.21
CA GLY A 148 13.36 -11.58 -29.62
C GLY A 148 14.79 -11.61 -29.07
N THR A 149 15.20 -10.65 -28.23
CA THR A 149 16.49 -10.73 -27.54
C THR A 149 16.39 -11.57 -26.27
N ALA A 150 17.34 -12.50 -26.07
CA ALA A 150 17.40 -13.31 -24.84
C ALA A 150 17.58 -12.43 -23.58
N PRO A 151 17.04 -12.84 -22.42
CA PRO A 151 17.27 -12.12 -21.17
C PRO A 151 18.75 -12.03 -20.86
N ARG A 152 19.21 -10.87 -20.37
CA ARG A 152 20.62 -10.64 -20.02
C ARG A 152 21.06 -11.36 -18.73
N PHE A 153 20.11 -11.89 -17.99
CA PHE A 153 20.43 -12.60 -16.74
C PHE A 153 20.07 -14.09 -16.91
N PRO A 154 20.94 -15.01 -16.51
CA PRO A 154 20.58 -16.41 -16.45
C PRO A 154 19.40 -16.58 -15.47
N GLU A 155 18.50 -17.51 -15.81
CA GLU A 155 17.45 -17.91 -14.88
C GLU A 155 18.12 -18.37 -13.58
N ALA A 156 17.62 -17.86 -12.45
CA ALA A 156 18.07 -18.32 -11.14
C ALA A 156 17.67 -19.79 -10.99
N THR A 157 18.68 -20.66 -10.98
CA THR A 157 18.55 -22.09 -10.66
C THR A 157 18.33 -22.30 -9.18
#